data_50647fb5955641fa1b4218dfff2fa300
#
_entry.id   50647fb5955641fa1b4218dfff2fa300
#
_cell.length_a   1.000
_cell.length_b   1.000
_cell.length_c   1.000
_cell.angle_alpha   90.00
_cell.angle_beta   90.00
_cell.angle_gamma   90.00
#
_symmetry.space_group_name_H-M   'P 1'
#
loop_
_entity.id
_entity.type
_entity.pdbx_description
1 polymer ?
#
loop_
_entity_poly.entity_id
_entity_poly.type
_entity_poly.pdbx_seq_one_letter_code
_entity_poly.pdbx_strand_id
1 'polypeptide(L)'
;MAGPARRGRTPRRERDNVAVERMVRTLIRRRKKSYQEDDVTVTDPPKVRRAVTAAALGNTMEWFDFGVYAYLAGTLGKVFFPSSSPGAQVVSTFATFAAAFLVRPLGGLVFGPLGDRVGRQKVLALTMIMMAASTFAVGFLPTYAAVGFAAPLLLLVCRLVQGFSTGGEYAGATTYIAEYAPDKRRGFLGSWLDFGTFVGYSLGSGLVTVLTAVLGTDGMTDWGWRIPFFVAGPMGIIGLYMRLKLEETPAFQKEEAYQAAERSGSGSGSGDDPVEEARQSGKGRLKEIFTKHWEVVLICMGLVLLYNVTNYMVTSYLPTYMSSTLGEPETTSQLLVLGTMLLVVLLITTVGRTSDRWGRRPVFMAGSVALIALAAPAFLLIRQGGILLPALGCAVLGLLLVCFAGTAASTLPALFPTRLRYGALSIAFNISVSLFGGTTPLFTSGLVEATGNEMVPAYYLMVAGVIGLVATFFLHETAGRPLRGSGPMVETPEQARELVARSRTAAGRQARDVWLRVRNLWRGPDR
;
A
#
# COMPACT_ATOMS: atom_id res chain seq x y z
N MET A 1 -44.53 -17.00 60.47
CA MET A 1 -43.39 -16.10 60.73
C MET A 1 -42.14 -16.76 60.17
N ALA A 2 -41.73 -16.38 59.03
CA ALA A 2 -40.52 -16.87 58.37
C ALA A 2 -39.47 -15.73 58.39
N GLY A 3 -38.34 -15.96 59.03
CA GLY A 3 -37.26 -15.00 59.22
C GLY A 3 -36.43 -14.82 57.94
N PRO A 4 -35.78 -13.64 57.75
CA PRO A 4 -35.07 -13.34 56.46
C PRO A 4 -33.73 -14.10 56.36
N ALA A 5 -33.50 -14.67 55.19
CA ALA A 5 -32.26 -15.37 54.86
C ALA A 5 -31.05 -14.40 54.90
N ARG A 6 -30.09 -14.70 55.74
CA ARG A 6 -28.77 -14.05 55.80
C ARG A 6 -28.03 -14.26 54.50
N ARG A 7 -27.88 -13.22 53.66
CA ARG A 7 -26.92 -13.19 52.58
C ARG A 7 -25.51 -13.29 53.15
N GLY A 8 -24.88 -14.43 52.98
CA GLY A 8 -23.51 -14.68 53.38
C GLY A 8 -22.54 -13.69 52.68
N ARG A 9 -21.91 -12.82 53.47
CA ARG A 9 -20.76 -12.03 53.03
C ARG A 9 -19.60 -12.99 52.86
N THR A 10 -19.17 -13.20 51.63
CA THR A 10 -17.91 -13.89 51.34
C THR A 10 -16.77 -13.25 52.13
N PRO A 11 -15.97 -14.04 52.85
CA PRO A 11 -14.91 -13.49 53.71
C PRO A 11 -13.93 -12.65 52.89
N ARG A 12 -13.49 -11.54 53.46
CA ARG A 12 -12.58 -10.54 52.84
C ARG A 12 -11.33 -11.19 52.19
N ARG A 13 -10.81 -12.24 52.80
CA ARG A 13 -9.69 -13.08 52.32
C ARG A 13 -9.95 -13.75 50.97
N GLU A 14 -11.16 -14.19 50.68
CA GLU A 14 -11.48 -14.85 49.40
C GLU A 14 -11.51 -13.86 48.23
N ARG A 15 -12.02 -12.63 48.48
CA ARG A 15 -11.99 -11.54 47.46
C ARG A 15 -10.57 -11.07 47.19
N ASP A 16 -9.74 -10.98 48.22
CA ASP A 16 -8.33 -10.57 48.07
C ASP A 16 -7.53 -11.64 47.32
N ASN A 17 -7.77 -12.92 47.52
CA ASN A 17 -7.15 -14.01 46.76
C ASN A 17 -7.55 -14.01 45.29
N VAL A 18 -8.82 -13.77 44.96
CA VAL A 18 -9.30 -13.66 43.55
C VAL A 18 -8.72 -12.43 42.87
N ALA A 19 -8.58 -11.30 43.56
CA ALA A 19 -7.95 -10.10 43.02
C ALA A 19 -6.46 -10.31 42.75
N VAL A 20 -5.74 -10.96 43.67
CA VAL A 20 -4.33 -11.34 43.52
C VAL A 20 -4.15 -12.31 42.33
N GLU A 21 -5.01 -13.33 42.26
CA GLU A 21 -4.95 -14.30 41.14
C GLU A 21 -5.20 -13.64 39.77
N ARG A 22 -6.20 -12.74 39.67
CA ARG A 22 -6.44 -11.94 38.45
C ARG A 22 -5.25 -11.06 38.10
N MET A 23 -4.65 -10.40 39.11
CA MET A 23 -3.48 -9.55 38.91
C MET A 23 -2.26 -10.36 38.46
N VAL A 24 -2.01 -11.52 39.10
CA VAL A 24 -0.94 -12.45 38.73
C VAL A 24 -1.15 -12.98 37.30
N ARG A 25 -2.35 -13.41 36.95
CA ARG A 25 -2.70 -13.83 35.58
C ARG A 25 -2.49 -12.68 34.54
N THR A 26 -2.83 -11.43 34.90
CA THR A 26 -2.63 -10.26 34.06
C THR A 26 -1.14 -9.93 33.91
N LEU A 27 -0.35 -10.05 34.97
CA LEU A 27 1.10 -9.84 34.95
C LEU A 27 1.84 -10.95 34.18
N ILE A 28 1.39 -12.20 34.28
CA ILE A 28 1.92 -13.33 33.53
C ILE A 28 1.61 -13.15 32.04
N ARG A 29 0.39 -12.72 31.66
CA ARG A 29 0.02 -12.40 30.26
C ARG A 29 0.85 -11.25 29.66
N ARG A 30 1.37 -10.33 30.47
CA ARG A 30 2.24 -9.22 30.06
C ARG A 30 3.74 -9.57 30.12
N ARG A 31 4.10 -10.83 30.37
CA ARG A 31 5.51 -11.24 30.47
C ARG A 31 6.24 -10.93 29.17
N LYS A 32 7.31 -10.16 29.23
CA LYS A 32 8.19 -9.91 28.08
C LYS A 32 8.76 -11.25 27.63
N LYS A 33 8.61 -11.58 26.35
CA LYS A 33 9.10 -12.81 25.77
C LYS A 33 10.64 -12.79 25.81
N SER A 34 11.29 -13.79 26.40
CA SER A 34 12.71 -14.00 26.22
C SER A 34 12.88 -14.75 24.90
N TYR A 35 13.76 -14.26 24.05
CA TYR A 35 14.09 -14.92 22.79
C TYR A 35 15.24 -15.91 23.00
N GLN A 36 15.24 -17.00 22.25
CA GLN A 36 16.37 -17.88 22.00
C GLN A 36 17.05 -17.47 20.69
N GLU A 37 18.24 -17.99 20.40
CA GLU A 37 18.94 -17.67 19.16
C GLU A 37 18.14 -18.13 17.93
N ASP A 38 17.47 -19.27 18.02
CA ASP A 38 16.62 -19.84 16.97
C ASP A 38 15.33 -19.03 16.71
N ASP A 39 14.90 -18.20 17.67
CA ASP A 39 13.76 -17.29 17.49
C ASP A 39 14.12 -16.05 16.65
N VAL A 40 15.42 -15.77 16.45
CA VAL A 40 15.92 -14.56 15.78
C VAL A 40 16.45 -14.91 14.39
N THR A 41 15.86 -14.32 13.37
CA THR A 41 16.33 -14.52 12.00
C THR A 41 17.38 -13.48 11.63
N VAL A 42 18.56 -13.95 11.22
CA VAL A 42 19.60 -13.09 10.62
C VAL A 42 19.33 -13.01 9.13
N THR A 43 19.19 -11.78 8.61
CA THR A 43 18.90 -11.55 7.19
C THR A 43 20.15 -11.70 6.35
N ASP A 44 19.99 -12.17 5.10
CA ASP A 44 21.04 -12.22 4.09
C ASP A 44 20.99 -10.93 3.23
N PRO A 45 21.94 -9.98 3.38
CA PRO A 45 21.89 -8.70 2.68
C PRO A 45 21.81 -8.81 1.14
N PRO A 46 22.54 -9.70 0.46
CA PRO A 46 22.39 -9.94 -0.97
C PRO A 46 20.97 -10.35 -1.37
N LYS A 47 20.33 -11.25 -0.62
CA LYS A 47 18.95 -11.69 -0.90
C LYS A 47 17.95 -10.55 -0.69
N VAL A 48 18.07 -9.79 0.41
CA VAL A 48 17.25 -8.61 0.67
C VAL A 48 17.38 -7.59 -0.46
N ARG A 49 18.61 -7.29 -0.90
CA ARG A 49 18.86 -6.35 -1.99
C ARG A 49 18.21 -6.81 -3.29
N ARG A 50 18.38 -8.08 -3.67
CA ARG A 50 17.72 -8.64 -4.88
C ARG A 50 16.21 -8.54 -4.81
N ALA A 51 15.62 -8.90 -3.67
CA ALA A 51 14.19 -8.83 -3.44
C ALA A 51 13.63 -7.41 -3.61
N VAL A 52 14.25 -6.43 -2.95
CA VAL A 52 13.86 -5.02 -3.00
C VAL A 52 14.02 -4.45 -4.40
N THR A 53 15.14 -4.71 -5.08
CA THR A 53 15.39 -4.22 -6.44
C THR A 53 14.37 -4.79 -7.43
N ALA A 54 14.08 -6.08 -7.35
CA ALA A 54 13.12 -6.72 -8.24
C ALA A 54 11.69 -6.21 -8.02
N ALA A 55 11.28 -6.01 -6.76
CA ALA A 55 9.99 -5.43 -6.43
C ALA A 55 9.88 -3.97 -6.94
N ALA A 56 10.91 -3.15 -6.73
CA ALA A 56 10.94 -1.77 -7.21
C ALA A 56 10.85 -1.69 -8.75
N LEU A 57 11.62 -2.52 -9.47
CA LEU A 57 11.60 -2.53 -10.93
C LEU A 57 10.26 -3.02 -11.51
N GLY A 58 9.68 -4.09 -10.93
CA GLY A 58 8.34 -4.55 -11.32
C GLY A 58 7.28 -3.46 -11.13
N ASN A 59 7.36 -2.79 -9.98
CA ASN A 59 6.46 -1.68 -9.66
C ASN A 59 6.65 -0.47 -10.60
N THR A 60 7.89 -0.18 -11.02
CA THR A 60 8.19 0.88 -12.01
C THR A 60 7.44 0.65 -13.33
N MET A 61 7.41 -0.58 -13.81
CA MET A 61 6.74 -0.92 -15.06
C MET A 61 5.22 -0.82 -14.95
N GLU A 62 4.65 -1.33 -13.86
CA GLU A 62 3.21 -1.22 -13.58
C GLU A 62 2.77 0.25 -13.57
N TRP A 63 3.49 1.11 -12.85
CA TRP A 63 3.12 2.51 -12.69
C TRP A 63 3.45 3.40 -13.88
N PHE A 64 4.39 2.99 -14.76
CA PHE A 64 4.54 3.59 -16.06
C PHE A 64 3.27 3.46 -16.89
N ASP A 65 2.67 2.26 -16.96
CA ASP A 65 1.47 1.99 -17.74
C ASP A 65 0.26 2.81 -17.27
N PHE A 66 0.05 2.87 -15.95
CA PHE A 66 -1.01 3.70 -15.37
C PHE A 66 -0.74 5.20 -15.54
N GLY A 67 0.52 5.62 -15.40
CA GLY A 67 0.95 7.01 -15.55
C GLY A 67 0.69 7.52 -16.96
N VAL A 68 1.14 6.80 -17.99
CA VAL A 68 0.93 7.17 -19.41
C VAL A 68 -0.52 7.52 -19.71
N TYR A 69 -1.46 6.69 -19.25
CA TYR A 69 -2.88 6.96 -19.45
C TYR A 69 -3.35 8.24 -18.77
N ALA A 70 -2.93 8.44 -17.52
CA ALA A 70 -3.33 9.62 -16.75
C ALA A 70 -2.80 10.92 -17.36
N TYR A 71 -1.55 10.90 -17.85
CA TYR A 71 -0.93 12.07 -18.48
C TYR A 71 -1.49 12.37 -19.89
N LEU A 72 -2.05 11.38 -20.55
CA LEU A 72 -2.74 11.54 -21.81
C LEU A 72 -4.25 11.78 -21.66
N ALA A 73 -4.79 11.97 -20.45
CA ALA A 73 -6.22 12.02 -20.21
C ALA A 73 -6.94 13.09 -21.05
N GLY A 74 -6.36 14.28 -21.19
CA GLY A 74 -6.91 15.34 -22.04
C GLY A 74 -6.91 14.96 -23.52
N THR A 75 -5.82 14.41 -24.04
CA THR A 75 -5.67 13.96 -25.42
C THR A 75 -6.61 12.79 -25.73
N LEU A 76 -6.66 11.78 -24.84
CA LEU A 76 -7.58 10.63 -24.99
C LEU A 76 -9.04 11.06 -24.94
N GLY A 77 -9.38 12.09 -24.14
CA GLY A 77 -10.71 12.69 -24.12
C GLY A 77 -11.13 13.18 -25.49
N LYS A 78 -10.26 13.91 -26.18
CA LYS A 78 -10.52 14.42 -27.54
C LYS A 78 -10.62 13.28 -28.58
N VAL A 79 -9.80 12.26 -28.45
CA VAL A 79 -9.71 11.15 -29.42
C VAL A 79 -10.89 10.17 -29.30
N PHE A 80 -11.31 9.84 -28.06
CA PHE A 80 -12.31 8.80 -27.80
C PHE A 80 -13.68 9.34 -27.44
N PHE A 81 -13.80 10.60 -27.00
CA PHE A 81 -15.06 11.21 -26.54
C PHE A 81 -15.36 12.58 -27.19
N PRO A 82 -15.16 12.78 -28.52
CA PRO A 82 -15.19 14.09 -29.16
C PRO A 82 -16.57 14.79 -29.14
N SER A 83 -17.65 14.03 -28.96
CA SER A 83 -19.02 14.55 -28.94
C SER A 83 -19.41 15.22 -27.62
N SER A 84 -18.55 15.18 -26.59
CA SER A 84 -18.80 15.76 -25.28
C SER A 84 -18.16 17.14 -25.12
N SER A 85 -18.65 17.94 -24.13
CA SER A 85 -17.93 19.16 -23.74
C SER A 85 -16.51 18.84 -23.27
N PRO A 86 -15.56 19.80 -23.29
CA PRO A 86 -14.18 19.56 -22.86
C PRO A 86 -14.09 18.98 -21.42
N GLY A 87 -14.90 19.47 -20.50
CA GLY A 87 -14.97 18.93 -19.14
C GLY A 87 -15.53 17.50 -19.10
N ALA A 88 -16.59 17.23 -19.87
CA ALA A 88 -17.17 15.88 -19.97
C ALA A 88 -16.22 14.87 -20.65
N GLN A 89 -15.34 15.31 -21.56
CA GLN A 89 -14.29 14.47 -22.15
C GLN A 89 -13.31 13.99 -21.10
N VAL A 90 -12.85 14.90 -20.23
CA VAL A 90 -11.94 14.59 -19.11
C VAL A 90 -12.61 13.66 -18.11
N VAL A 91 -13.86 13.95 -17.72
CA VAL A 91 -14.64 13.10 -16.81
C VAL A 91 -14.81 11.70 -17.37
N SER A 92 -15.13 11.54 -18.66
CA SER A 92 -15.30 10.25 -19.34
C SER A 92 -13.98 9.45 -19.38
N THR A 93 -12.87 10.13 -19.64
CA THR A 93 -11.53 9.50 -19.61
C THR A 93 -11.18 9.01 -18.22
N PHE A 94 -11.43 9.81 -17.18
CA PHE A 94 -11.21 9.38 -15.81
C PHE A 94 -12.22 8.34 -15.31
N ALA A 95 -13.45 8.30 -15.86
CA ALA A 95 -14.38 7.20 -15.61
C ALA A 95 -13.82 5.86 -16.13
N THR A 96 -13.23 5.87 -17.32
CA THR A 96 -12.56 4.70 -17.90
C THR A 96 -11.31 4.29 -17.08
N PHE A 97 -10.55 5.26 -16.56
CA PHE A 97 -9.44 5.04 -15.64
C PHE A 97 -9.94 4.40 -14.33
N ALA A 98 -10.98 4.97 -13.72
CA ALA A 98 -11.56 4.46 -12.47
C ALA A 98 -12.12 3.04 -12.62
N ALA A 99 -12.71 2.71 -13.78
CA ALA A 99 -13.24 1.37 -14.05
C ALA A 99 -12.15 0.28 -13.92
N ALA A 100 -10.91 0.56 -14.36
CA ALA A 100 -9.78 -0.35 -14.17
C ALA A 100 -9.50 -0.63 -12.69
N PHE A 101 -9.60 0.38 -11.84
CA PHE A 101 -9.39 0.21 -10.39
C PHE A 101 -10.55 -0.52 -9.71
N LEU A 102 -11.79 -0.27 -10.12
CA LEU A 102 -12.98 -0.94 -9.54
C LEU A 102 -12.97 -2.45 -9.78
N VAL A 103 -12.31 -2.93 -10.83
CA VAL A 103 -12.20 -4.35 -11.15
C VAL A 103 -11.02 -5.04 -10.42
N ARG A 104 -10.05 -4.30 -9.88
CA ARG A 104 -8.89 -4.88 -9.16
C ARG A 104 -9.23 -5.90 -8.07
N PRO A 105 -10.24 -5.68 -7.19
CA PRO A 105 -10.60 -6.66 -6.18
C PRO A 105 -11.02 -8.00 -6.77
N LEU A 106 -11.70 -8.00 -7.93
CA LEU A 106 -12.10 -9.24 -8.63
C LEU A 106 -10.86 -10.00 -9.13
N GLY A 107 -9.86 -9.29 -9.67
CA GLY A 107 -8.57 -9.88 -10.04
C GLY A 107 -7.91 -10.56 -8.85
N GLY A 108 -7.84 -9.90 -7.70
CA GLY A 108 -7.29 -10.47 -6.47
C GLY A 108 -8.02 -11.75 -6.01
N LEU A 109 -9.35 -11.78 -6.13
CA LEU A 109 -10.17 -12.95 -5.80
C LEU A 109 -9.94 -14.14 -6.75
N VAL A 110 -9.60 -13.90 -8.00
CA VAL A 110 -9.33 -14.95 -9.01
C VAL A 110 -7.88 -15.40 -8.96
N PHE A 111 -6.93 -14.45 -9.00
CA PHE A 111 -5.51 -14.77 -9.09
C PHE A 111 -4.91 -15.26 -7.76
N GLY A 112 -5.52 -14.91 -6.60
CA GLY A 112 -5.10 -15.45 -5.30
C GLY A 112 -5.19 -16.98 -5.26
N PRO A 113 -6.39 -17.58 -5.37
CA PRO A 113 -6.56 -19.03 -5.38
C PRO A 113 -5.86 -19.72 -6.55
N LEU A 114 -5.76 -19.07 -7.71
CA LEU A 114 -5.04 -19.61 -8.86
C LEU A 114 -3.53 -19.72 -8.56
N GLY A 115 -2.95 -18.72 -7.90
CA GLY A 115 -1.55 -18.73 -7.47
C GLY A 115 -1.23 -19.85 -6.48
N ASP A 116 -2.17 -20.18 -5.59
CA ASP A 116 -2.03 -21.27 -4.65
C ASP A 116 -2.11 -22.67 -5.33
N ARG A 117 -2.73 -22.77 -6.52
CA ARG A 117 -2.87 -24.03 -7.27
C ARG A 117 -1.78 -24.25 -8.32
N VAL A 118 -1.44 -23.22 -9.08
CA VAL A 118 -0.57 -23.30 -10.28
C VAL A 118 0.86 -22.83 -9.98
N GLY A 119 1.06 -22.14 -8.86
CA GLY A 119 2.31 -21.50 -8.46
C GLY A 119 2.24 -19.97 -8.60
N ARG A 120 2.73 -19.26 -7.60
CA ARG A 120 2.66 -17.78 -7.54
C ARG A 120 3.44 -17.12 -8.66
N GLN A 121 4.63 -17.64 -8.98
CA GLN A 121 5.47 -17.12 -10.05
C GLN A 121 4.75 -17.15 -11.42
N LYS A 122 4.08 -18.26 -11.74
CA LYS A 122 3.35 -18.43 -13.02
C LYS A 122 2.16 -17.46 -13.11
N VAL A 123 1.43 -17.28 -12.01
CA VAL A 123 0.30 -16.34 -11.97
C VAL A 123 0.78 -14.91 -12.09
N LEU A 124 1.85 -14.53 -11.40
CA LEU A 124 2.46 -13.20 -11.53
C LEU A 124 2.98 -12.94 -12.96
N ALA A 125 3.53 -13.96 -13.64
CA ALA A 125 3.91 -13.83 -15.04
C ALA A 125 2.68 -13.64 -15.94
N LEU A 126 1.60 -14.39 -15.71
CA LEU A 126 0.34 -14.26 -16.45
C LEU A 126 -0.27 -12.87 -16.28
N THR A 127 -0.37 -12.37 -15.04
CA THR A 127 -0.93 -11.03 -14.77
C THR A 127 -0.12 -9.93 -15.43
N MET A 128 1.21 -10.03 -15.43
CA MET A 128 2.09 -9.08 -16.11
C MET A 128 1.93 -9.13 -17.64
N ILE A 129 1.80 -10.33 -18.23
CA ILE A 129 1.53 -10.46 -19.68
C ILE A 129 0.18 -9.81 -20.02
N MET A 130 -0.85 -10.07 -19.23
CA MET A 130 -2.18 -9.48 -19.45
C MET A 130 -2.13 -7.95 -19.37
N MET A 131 -1.43 -7.40 -18.38
CA MET A 131 -1.26 -5.96 -18.20
C MET A 131 -0.51 -5.34 -19.39
N ALA A 132 0.66 -5.88 -19.72
CA ALA A 132 1.47 -5.35 -20.83
C ALA A 132 0.76 -5.48 -22.19
N ALA A 133 0.10 -6.61 -22.45
CA ALA A 133 -0.64 -6.82 -23.69
C ALA A 133 -1.84 -5.88 -23.81
N SER A 134 -2.59 -5.66 -22.72
CA SER A 134 -3.73 -4.73 -22.75
C SER A 134 -3.29 -3.28 -22.91
N THR A 135 -2.19 -2.86 -22.27
CA THR A 135 -1.62 -1.52 -22.45
C THR A 135 -1.11 -1.32 -23.88
N PHE A 136 -0.35 -2.28 -24.39
CA PHE A 136 0.14 -2.24 -25.77
C PHE A 136 -0.99 -2.20 -26.80
N ALA A 137 -2.08 -2.95 -26.56
CA ALA A 137 -3.26 -2.98 -27.43
C ALA A 137 -3.95 -1.62 -27.54
N VAL A 138 -3.89 -0.78 -26.48
CA VAL A 138 -4.44 0.59 -26.54
C VAL A 138 -3.82 1.37 -27.69
N GLY A 139 -2.52 1.22 -27.96
CA GLY A 139 -1.83 1.90 -29.06
C GLY A 139 -2.38 1.57 -30.46
N PHE A 140 -3.04 0.42 -30.64
CA PHE A 140 -3.64 0.01 -31.92
C PHE A 140 -5.13 0.36 -32.03
N LEU A 141 -5.75 0.90 -30.97
CA LEU A 141 -7.18 1.19 -31.00
C LEU A 141 -7.53 2.20 -32.10
N PRO A 142 -8.62 1.97 -32.84
CA PRO A 142 -9.16 2.97 -33.76
C PRO A 142 -9.75 4.14 -32.95
N THR A 143 -9.72 5.34 -33.54
CA THR A 143 -10.29 6.55 -32.95
C THR A 143 -11.81 6.56 -33.07
N TYR A 144 -12.48 7.46 -32.34
CA TYR A 144 -13.92 7.66 -32.49
C TYR A 144 -14.32 8.04 -33.92
N ALA A 145 -13.51 8.82 -34.62
CA ALA A 145 -13.74 9.20 -36.01
C ALA A 145 -13.78 7.99 -36.95
N ALA A 146 -13.05 6.91 -36.65
CA ALA A 146 -13.01 5.71 -37.47
C ALA A 146 -14.13 4.71 -37.23
N VAL A 147 -14.49 4.47 -35.95
CA VAL A 147 -15.44 3.39 -35.54
C VAL A 147 -16.56 3.85 -34.59
N GLY A 148 -16.70 5.15 -34.37
CA GLY A 148 -17.76 5.71 -33.51
C GLY A 148 -17.69 5.19 -32.08
N PHE A 149 -18.83 4.85 -31.51
CA PHE A 149 -18.98 4.40 -30.12
C PHE A 149 -18.19 3.12 -29.77
N ALA A 150 -17.78 2.33 -30.77
CA ALA A 150 -16.94 1.16 -30.52
C ALA A 150 -15.55 1.55 -29.96
N ALA A 151 -15.02 2.74 -30.29
CA ALA A 151 -13.71 3.19 -29.83
C ALA A 151 -13.62 3.30 -28.28
N PRO A 152 -14.48 4.06 -27.59
CA PRO A 152 -14.45 4.12 -26.11
C PRO A 152 -14.78 2.78 -25.47
N LEU A 153 -15.60 1.93 -26.09
CA LEU A 153 -15.88 0.60 -25.56
C LEU A 153 -14.62 -0.31 -25.59
N LEU A 154 -13.88 -0.29 -26.69
CA LEU A 154 -12.61 -1.04 -26.81
C LEU A 154 -11.58 -0.52 -25.81
N LEU A 155 -11.49 0.80 -25.62
CA LEU A 155 -10.62 1.40 -24.61
C LEU A 155 -11.01 0.91 -23.21
N LEU A 156 -12.31 0.90 -22.87
CA LEU A 156 -12.80 0.39 -21.60
C LEU A 156 -12.43 -1.09 -21.40
N VAL A 157 -12.60 -1.94 -22.41
CA VAL A 157 -12.23 -3.36 -22.33
C VAL A 157 -10.74 -3.53 -22.01
N CYS A 158 -9.85 -2.81 -22.73
CA CYS A 158 -8.42 -2.84 -22.44
C CYS A 158 -8.14 -2.41 -20.98
N ARG A 159 -8.82 -1.38 -20.49
CA ARG A 159 -8.69 -0.90 -19.11
C ARG A 159 -9.17 -1.91 -18.06
N LEU A 160 -10.30 -2.57 -18.32
CA LEU A 160 -10.82 -3.61 -17.42
C LEU A 160 -9.85 -4.81 -17.33
N VAL A 161 -9.27 -5.25 -18.47
CA VAL A 161 -8.25 -6.32 -18.49
C VAL A 161 -7.02 -5.90 -17.71
N GLN A 162 -6.53 -4.67 -17.89
CA GLN A 162 -5.39 -4.13 -17.17
C GLN A 162 -5.67 -4.08 -15.65
N GLY A 163 -6.81 -3.51 -15.24
CA GLY A 163 -7.18 -3.42 -13.84
C GLY A 163 -7.38 -4.79 -13.18
N PHE A 164 -8.00 -5.74 -13.88
CA PHE A 164 -8.17 -7.10 -13.40
C PHE A 164 -6.83 -7.80 -13.15
N SER A 165 -5.82 -7.57 -14.01
CA SER A 165 -4.51 -8.20 -13.87
C SER A 165 -3.73 -7.73 -12.63
N THR A 166 -3.88 -6.48 -12.20
CA THR A 166 -3.05 -5.88 -11.12
C THR A 166 -3.55 -6.15 -9.69
N GLY A 167 -4.67 -6.90 -9.54
CA GLY A 167 -5.34 -7.14 -8.26
C GLY A 167 -4.58 -8.03 -7.28
N GLY A 168 -3.54 -7.59 -6.64
CA GLY A 168 -2.82 -8.36 -5.61
C GLY A 168 -1.31 -8.14 -5.61
N GLU A 169 -0.77 -7.49 -6.64
CA GLU A 169 0.67 -7.31 -6.80
C GLU A 169 1.28 -6.43 -5.70
N TYR A 170 0.69 -5.27 -5.40
CA TYR A 170 1.22 -4.36 -4.39
C TYR A 170 1.25 -4.97 -2.98
N ALA A 171 0.16 -5.64 -2.58
CA ALA A 171 0.10 -6.32 -1.27
C ALA A 171 1.12 -7.45 -1.16
N GLY A 172 1.36 -8.17 -2.26
CA GLY A 172 2.39 -9.20 -2.36
C GLY A 172 3.80 -8.61 -2.21
N ALA A 173 4.12 -7.58 -2.98
CA ALA A 173 5.43 -6.93 -2.97
C ALA A 173 5.76 -6.29 -1.62
N THR A 174 4.81 -5.58 -0.99
CA THR A 174 4.99 -4.99 0.33
C THR A 174 5.18 -6.04 1.42
N THR A 175 4.39 -7.12 1.39
CA THR A 175 4.52 -8.23 2.34
C THR A 175 5.87 -8.92 2.18
N TYR A 176 6.27 -9.18 0.94
CA TYR A 176 7.54 -9.80 0.63
C TYR A 176 8.72 -8.99 1.18
N ILE A 177 8.79 -7.69 0.87
CA ILE A 177 9.85 -6.81 1.38
C ILE A 177 9.81 -6.75 2.93
N ALA A 178 8.62 -6.63 3.52
CA ALA A 178 8.48 -6.53 4.98
C ALA A 178 8.96 -7.79 5.71
N GLU A 179 8.80 -8.97 5.10
CA GLU A 179 9.20 -10.27 5.66
C GLU A 179 10.68 -10.59 5.48
N TYR A 180 11.38 -9.89 4.58
CA TYR A 180 12.82 -10.02 4.39
C TYR A 180 13.62 -8.90 5.06
N ALA A 181 12.97 -7.75 5.33
CA ALA A 181 13.65 -6.59 5.85
C ALA A 181 13.92 -6.69 7.35
N PRO A 182 15.15 -6.38 7.81
CA PRO A 182 15.46 -6.25 9.23
C PRO A 182 14.54 -5.25 9.91
N ASP A 183 14.11 -5.53 11.15
CA ASP A 183 13.13 -4.74 11.87
C ASP A 183 13.46 -3.24 11.95
N LYS A 184 14.76 -2.90 12.11
CA LYS A 184 15.24 -1.52 12.23
C LYS A 184 15.37 -0.76 10.91
N ARG A 185 15.29 -1.44 9.75
CA ARG A 185 15.46 -0.83 8.42
C ARG A 185 14.29 -1.10 7.48
N ARG A 186 13.19 -1.62 8.01
CA ARG A 186 12.01 -1.96 7.21
C ARG A 186 11.40 -0.76 6.51
N GLY A 187 11.43 0.44 7.13
CA GLY A 187 10.97 1.69 6.51
C GLY A 187 11.81 2.07 5.30
N PHE A 188 13.13 2.09 5.45
CA PHE A 188 14.06 2.37 4.37
C PHE A 188 13.93 1.36 3.21
N LEU A 189 13.90 0.06 3.51
CA LEU A 189 13.82 -0.97 2.47
C LEU A 189 12.42 -1.01 1.82
N GLY A 190 11.36 -0.80 2.60
CA GLY A 190 9.98 -0.74 2.07
C GLY A 190 9.77 0.45 1.14
N SER A 191 10.37 1.61 1.43
CA SER A 191 10.23 2.81 0.61
C SER A 191 10.80 2.67 -0.81
N TRP A 192 11.67 1.69 -1.07
CA TRP A 192 12.15 1.38 -2.43
C TRP A 192 11.04 0.85 -3.35
N LEU A 193 9.98 0.24 -2.79
CA LEU A 193 8.84 -0.16 -3.61
C LEU A 193 8.15 1.05 -4.21
N ASP A 194 7.79 2.02 -3.38
CA ASP A 194 7.15 3.24 -3.83
C ASP A 194 8.11 4.18 -4.57
N PHE A 195 9.42 4.10 -4.33
CA PHE A 195 10.45 4.69 -5.22
C PHE A 195 10.25 4.21 -6.66
N GLY A 196 10.06 2.90 -6.87
CA GLY A 196 9.73 2.34 -8.17
C GLY A 196 8.45 2.94 -8.76
N THR A 197 7.40 3.12 -7.94
CA THR A 197 6.14 3.77 -8.36
C THR A 197 6.41 5.14 -8.98
N PHE A 198 7.13 6.01 -8.27
CA PHE A 198 7.36 7.38 -8.74
C PHE A 198 8.37 7.46 -9.88
N VAL A 199 9.32 6.54 -9.97
CA VAL A 199 10.18 6.39 -11.17
C VAL A 199 9.31 6.02 -12.37
N GLY A 200 8.37 5.08 -12.24
CA GLY A 200 7.43 4.72 -13.31
C GLY A 200 6.61 5.91 -13.79
N TYR A 201 5.98 6.63 -12.87
CA TYR A 201 5.26 7.86 -13.17
C TYR A 201 6.15 8.91 -13.84
N SER A 202 7.38 9.11 -13.36
CA SER A 202 8.33 10.08 -13.94
C SER A 202 8.73 9.72 -15.37
N LEU A 203 8.94 8.43 -15.64
CA LEU A 203 9.24 7.95 -16.99
C LEU A 203 8.05 8.16 -17.94
N GLY A 204 6.82 7.84 -17.48
CA GLY A 204 5.59 8.06 -18.23
C GLY A 204 5.35 9.54 -18.52
N SER A 205 5.44 10.39 -17.49
CA SER A 205 5.31 11.85 -17.62
C SER A 205 6.38 12.43 -18.54
N GLY A 206 7.64 12.07 -18.33
CA GLY A 206 8.76 12.54 -19.13
C GLY A 206 8.60 12.20 -20.61
N LEU A 207 8.20 10.96 -20.92
CA LEU A 207 7.94 10.52 -22.29
C LEU A 207 6.81 11.34 -22.93
N VAL A 208 5.67 11.47 -22.24
CA VAL A 208 4.52 12.25 -22.73
C VAL A 208 4.90 13.71 -22.92
N THR A 209 5.63 14.31 -21.96
CA THR A 209 6.10 15.70 -22.03
C THR A 209 6.99 15.94 -23.26
N VAL A 210 7.97 15.06 -23.48
CA VAL A 210 8.88 15.17 -24.65
C VAL A 210 8.08 15.05 -25.95
N LEU A 211 7.17 14.09 -26.06
CA LEU A 211 6.35 13.91 -27.24
C LEU A 211 5.43 15.13 -27.47
N THR A 212 4.81 15.67 -26.45
CA THR A 212 3.97 16.87 -26.54
C THR A 212 4.79 18.09 -26.99
N ALA A 213 6.01 18.25 -26.48
CA ALA A 213 6.90 19.33 -26.87
C ALA A 213 7.38 19.24 -28.33
N VAL A 214 7.60 18.01 -28.83
CA VAL A 214 8.10 17.77 -30.22
C VAL A 214 6.98 17.77 -31.23
N LEU A 215 5.85 17.13 -30.92
CA LEU A 215 4.74 16.92 -31.87
C LEU A 215 3.67 18.02 -31.79
N GLY A 216 3.64 18.79 -30.71
CA GLY A 216 2.56 19.71 -30.40
C GLY A 216 1.26 19.00 -30.01
N THR A 217 0.26 19.78 -29.61
CA THR A 217 -1.05 19.25 -29.18
C THR A 217 -1.78 18.55 -30.34
N ASP A 218 -1.69 19.09 -31.56
CA ASP A 218 -2.36 18.50 -32.72
C ASP A 218 -1.71 17.19 -33.13
N GLY A 219 -0.37 17.14 -33.24
CA GLY A 219 0.35 15.90 -33.54
C GLY A 219 0.15 14.82 -32.49
N MET A 220 0.02 15.20 -31.20
CA MET A 220 -0.33 14.27 -30.13
C MET A 220 -1.75 13.73 -30.29
N THR A 221 -2.73 14.56 -30.67
CA THR A 221 -4.12 14.14 -30.87
C THR A 221 -4.29 13.27 -32.13
N ASP A 222 -3.58 13.56 -33.19
CA ASP A 222 -3.67 12.83 -34.46
C ASP A 222 -3.08 11.41 -34.34
N TRP A 223 -1.86 11.30 -33.83
CA TRP A 223 -1.14 10.03 -33.79
C TRP A 223 -0.23 9.83 -32.60
N GLY A 224 0.40 10.89 -32.07
CA GLY A 224 1.47 10.83 -31.07
C GLY A 224 1.08 10.13 -29.77
N TRP A 225 -0.20 10.17 -29.38
CA TRP A 225 -0.72 9.51 -28.18
C TRP A 225 -0.51 7.99 -28.17
N ARG A 226 -0.28 7.36 -29.32
CA ARG A 226 -0.05 5.90 -29.44
C ARG A 226 1.34 5.48 -28.97
N ILE A 227 2.35 6.36 -29.13
CA ILE A 227 3.76 6.05 -28.88
C ILE A 227 4.00 5.55 -27.46
N PRO A 228 3.51 6.21 -26.38
CA PRO A 228 3.74 5.75 -25.02
C PRO A 228 3.17 4.35 -24.76
N PHE A 229 2.05 3.99 -25.37
CA PHE A 229 1.47 2.65 -25.27
C PHE A 229 2.31 1.60 -26.01
N PHE A 230 2.93 1.95 -27.11
CA PHE A 230 3.87 1.05 -27.81
C PHE A 230 5.16 0.84 -27.01
N VAL A 231 5.63 1.83 -26.27
CA VAL A 231 6.80 1.70 -25.38
C VAL A 231 6.50 0.76 -24.20
N ALA A 232 5.26 0.69 -23.75
CA ALA A 232 4.83 -0.22 -22.67
C ALA A 232 5.04 -1.71 -23.04
N GLY A 233 4.92 -2.09 -24.31
CA GLY A 233 5.13 -3.46 -24.78
C GLY A 233 6.54 -4.01 -24.49
N PRO A 234 7.62 -3.41 -25.01
CA PRO A 234 8.99 -3.78 -24.64
C PRO A 234 9.29 -3.72 -23.15
N MET A 235 8.77 -2.72 -22.44
CA MET A 235 8.91 -2.65 -20.97
C MET A 235 8.25 -3.85 -20.29
N GLY A 236 7.06 -4.26 -20.72
CA GLY A 236 6.39 -5.45 -20.21
C GLY A 236 7.18 -6.74 -20.44
N ILE A 237 7.86 -6.88 -21.60
CA ILE A 237 8.74 -8.03 -21.89
C ILE A 237 9.94 -8.05 -20.92
N ILE A 238 10.56 -6.90 -20.66
CA ILE A 238 11.67 -6.78 -19.71
C ILE A 238 11.17 -7.16 -18.30
N GLY A 239 10.01 -6.67 -17.87
CA GLY A 239 9.41 -6.99 -16.60
C GLY A 239 9.11 -8.48 -16.43
N LEU A 240 8.54 -9.09 -17.46
CA LEU A 240 8.29 -10.52 -17.50
C LEU A 240 9.58 -11.34 -17.35
N TYR A 241 10.61 -10.97 -18.11
CA TYR A 241 11.92 -11.63 -18.02
C TYR A 241 12.52 -11.55 -16.62
N MET A 242 12.42 -10.38 -15.99
CA MET A 242 12.91 -10.20 -14.63
C MET A 242 12.12 -11.04 -13.62
N ARG A 243 10.79 -11.11 -13.75
CA ARG A 243 9.94 -11.93 -12.86
C ARG A 243 10.18 -13.43 -13.02
N LEU A 244 10.41 -13.90 -14.23
CA LEU A 244 10.74 -15.31 -14.48
C LEU A 244 12.09 -15.74 -13.88
N LYS A 245 13.00 -14.79 -13.63
CA LYS A 245 14.30 -15.03 -12.95
C LYS A 245 14.25 -14.92 -11.43
N LEU A 246 13.14 -14.46 -10.84
CA LEU A 246 12.98 -14.43 -9.39
C LEU A 246 12.70 -15.85 -8.87
N GLU A 247 13.41 -16.23 -7.82
CA GLU A 247 13.13 -17.46 -7.08
C GLU A 247 11.78 -17.34 -6.34
N GLU A 248 11.06 -18.44 -6.24
CA GLU A 248 9.86 -18.54 -5.41
C GLU A 248 10.16 -18.15 -3.96
N THR A 249 9.17 -17.56 -3.28
CA THR A 249 9.36 -17.12 -1.90
C THR A 249 9.66 -18.29 -0.98
N PRO A 250 10.57 -18.15 0.02
CA PRO A 250 10.86 -19.21 0.98
C PRO A 250 9.64 -19.76 1.72
N ALA A 251 8.61 -18.91 1.91
CA ALA A 251 7.34 -19.33 2.47
C ALA A 251 6.59 -20.30 1.55
N PHE A 252 6.60 -20.03 0.23
CA PHE A 252 5.97 -20.91 -0.76
C PHE A 252 6.77 -22.20 -0.95
N GLN A 253 8.11 -22.13 -0.99
CA GLN A 253 8.97 -23.31 -1.08
C GLN A 253 8.76 -24.27 0.11
N LYS A 254 8.59 -23.71 1.32
CA LYS A 254 8.26 -24.50 2.52
C LYS A 254 6.88 -25.17 2.42
N GLU A 255 5.89 -24.44 1.92
CA GLU A 255 4.54 -24.96 1.73
C GLU A 255 4.51 -26.04 0.65
N GLU A 256 5.23 -25.84 -0.47
CA GLU A 256 5.34 -26.82 -1.55
C GLU A 256 6.09 -28.08 -1.09
N ALA A 257 7.19 -27.92 -0.37
CA ALA A 257 7.93 -29.04 0.23
C ALA A 257 7.06 -29.84 1.21
N TYR A 258 6.22 -29.13 1.98
CA TYR A 258 5.29 -29.75 2.91
C TYR A 258 4.19 -30.53 2.19
N GLN A 259 3.56 -29.94 1.18
CA GLN A 259 2.54 -30.60 0.35
C GLN A 259 3.12 -31.80 -0.43
N ALA A 260 4.39 -31.72 -0.86
CA ALA A 260 5.09 -32.82 -1.49
C ALA A 260 5.35 -33.96 -0.49
N ALA A 261 5.74 -33.65 0.75
CA ALA A 261 5.91 -34.63 1.82
C ALA A 261 4.59 -35.31 2.22
N GLU A 262 3.48 -34.58 2.24
CA GLU A 262 2.14 -35.11 2.52
C GLU A 262 1.65 -36.04 1.40
N ARG A 263 1.94 -35.73 0.13
CA ARG A 263 1.64 -36.58 -1.03
C ARG A 263 2.48 -37.87 -1.08
N SER A 264 3.69 -37.80 -0.54
CA SER A 264 4.59 -38.97 -0.48
C SER A 264 4.32 -39.93 0.71
N GLY A 265 3.31 -39.67 1.54
CA GLY A 265 2.89 -40.56 2.63
C GLY A 265 3.87 -40.63 3.81
N SER A 266 4.83 -39.72 3.92
CA SER A 266 5.92 -39.75 4.90
C SER A 266 5.66 -38.91 6.17
N GLY A 267 4.43 -38.42 6.39
CA GLY A 267 4.06 -37.61 7.54
C GLY A 267 3.39 -38.42 8.64
N SER A 268 4.16 -38.95 9.60
CA SER A 268 3.60 -39.49 10.85
C SER A 268 3.29 -38.35 11.81
N GLY A 269 1.99 -38.27 12.23
CA GLY A 269 1.49 -37.21 13.06
C GLY A 269 2.04 -37.17 14.48
N SER A 270 2.20 -35.98 14.99
CA SER A 270 2.06 -35.67 16.43
C SER A 270 1.29 -34.36 16.54
N GLY A 271 0.17 -34.44 17.31
CA GLY A 271 -0.84 -33.39 17.38
C GLY A 271 -0.31 -32.11 18.02
N ASP A 272 -0.20 -31.15 17.24
CA ASP A 272 -0.26 -29.69 17.33
C ASP A 272 0.23 -29.10 16.01
N ASP A 273 -0.36 -29.61 14.90
CA ASP A 273 0.06 -29.26 13.54
C ASP A 273 -0.36 -27.84 13.13
N PRO A 274 0.64 -26.95 12.82
CA PRO A 274 0.37 -25.67 12.14
C PRO A 274 -0.38 -25.84 10.81
N VAL A 275 -0.54 -27.05 10.30
CA VAL A 275 -1.11 -27.41 9.01
C VAL A 275 -2.62 -27.56 9.04
N GLU A 276 -3.19 -27.97 10.16
CA GLU A 276 -4.64 -27.94 10.35
C GLU A 276 -5.18 -26.49 10.37
N GLU A 277 -4.37 -25.53 10.80
CA GLU A 277 -4.63 -24.08 10.66
C GLU A 277 -4.55 -23.59 9.20
N ALA A 278 -3.72 -24.17 8.35
CA ALA A 278 -3.64 -23.84 6.92
C ALA A 278 -4.83 -24.41 6.11
N ARG A 279 -5.45 -25.48 6.59
CA ARG A 279 -6.65 -26.11 6.03
C ARG A 279 -7.96 -25.37 6.32
N GLN A 280 -7.95 -24.31 7.15
CA GLN A 280 -9.13 -23.46 7.26
C GLN A 280 -9.46 -22.91 5.87
N SER A 281 -10.61 -23.29 5.33
CA SER A 281 -11.06 -22.88 4.00
C SER A 281 -10.93 -21.37 3.88
N GLY A 282 -10.61 -20.84 2.67
CA GLY A 282 -10.49 -19.40 2.44
C GLY A 282 -11.69 -18.60 2.99
N LYS A 283 -12.87 -19.19 3.07
CA LYS A 283 -14.08 -18.66 3.72
C LYS A 283 -13.91 -18.46 5.23
N GLY A 284 -13.22 -19.38 5.93
CA GLY A 284 -12.95 -19.25 7.37
C GLY A 284 -11.98 -18.13 7.66
N ARG A 285 -10.92 -17.95 6.84
CA ARG A 285 -9.95 -16.84 6.96
C ARG A 285 -10.62 -15.49 6.69
N LEU A 286 -11.45 -15.39 5.65
CA LEU A 286 -12.23 -14.18 5.37
C LEU A 286 -13.14 -13.82 6.54
N LYS A 287 -13.89 -14.79 7.07
CA LYS A 287 -14.74 -14.57 8.24
C LYS A 287 -13.92 -14.08 9.45
N GLU A 288 -12.75 -14.66 9.70
CA GLU A 288 -11.87 -14.23 10.80
C GLU A 288 -11.37 -12.80 10.62
N ILE A 289 -10.97 -12.40 9.39
CA ILE A 289 -10.55 -11.02 9.09
C ILE A 289 -11.64 -10.03 9.43
N PHE A 290 -12.87 -10.26 8.96
CA PHE A 290 -13.98 -9.31 9.14
C PHE A 290 -14.64 -9.37 10.51
N THR A 291 -14.52 -10.47 11.27
CA THR A 291 -15.13 -10.57 12.61
C THR A 291 -14.18 -10.23 13.75
N LYS A 292 -12.90 -10.64 13.65
CA LYS A 292 -11.94 -10.45 14.74
C LYS A 292 -10.95 -9.29 14.50
N HIS A 293 -10.72 -8.90 13.24
CA HIS A 293 -9.70 -7.92 12.86
C HIS A 293 -10.26 -6.72 12.09
N TRP A 294 -11.57 -6.50 12.11
CA TRP A 294 -12.25 -5.42 11.36
C TRP A 294 -11.70 -4.03 11.70
N GLU A 295 -11.35 -3.77 12.98
CA GLU A 295 -10.73 -2.50 13.40
C GLU A 295 -9.40 -2.25 12.68
N VAL A 296 -8.56 -3.29 12.57
CA VAL A 296 -7.27 -3.21 11.89
C VAL A 296 -7.46 -3.02 10.39
N VAL A 297 -8.48 -3.66 9.81
CA VAL A 297 -8.85 -3.48 8.39
C VAL A 297 -9.28 -2.03 8.13
N LEU A 298 -10.11 -1.44 8.98
CA LEU A 298 -10.51 -0.03 8.85
C LEU A 298 -9.35 0.94 9.00
N ILE A 299 -8.45 0.71 9.97
CA ILE A 299 -7.21 1.52 10.10
C ILE A 299 -6.39 1.41 8.82
N CYS A 300 -6.19 0.20 8.30
CA CYS A 300 -5.47 -0.03 7.05
C CYS A 300 -6.13 0.72 5.90
N MET A 301 -7.45 0.60 5.72
CA MET A 301 -8.20 1.29 4.67
C MET A 301 -8.09 2.81 4.77
N GLY A 302 -8.14 3.38 5.98
CA GLY A 302 -7.99 4.81 6.20
C GLY A 302 -6.58 5.32 5.84
N LEU A 303 -5.53 4.57 6.18
CA LEU A 303 -4.16 4.89 5.79
C LEU A 303 -3.94 4.76 4.28
N VAL A 304 -4.50 3.72 3.67
CA VAL A 304 -4.46 3.49 2.21
C VAL A 304 -5.22 4.59 1.48
N LEU A 305 -6.40 5.00 1.98
CA LEU A 305 -7.17 6.12 1.44
C LEU A 305 -6.34 7.40 1.43
N LEU A 306 -5.78 7.78 2.59
CA LEU A 306 -4.94 8.97 2.73
C LEU A 306 -3.80 8.97 1.71
N TYR A 307 -3.04 7.86 1.65
CA TYR A 307 -1.91 7.73 0.74
C TYR A 307 -2.37 7.80 -0.73
N ASN A 308 -3.36 7.01 -1.12
CA ASN A 308 -3.73 6.89 -2.52
C ASN A 308 -4.51 8.10 -3.04
N VAL A 309 -5.39 8.72 -2.24
CA VAL A 309 -6.04 9.97 -2.63
C VAL A 309 -5.00 11.05 -2.89
N THR A 310 -4.02 11.21 -1.99
CA THR A 310 -2.94 12.18 -2.18
C THR A 310 -2.09 11.83 -3.39
N ASN A 311 -1.76 10.54 -3.58
CA ASN A 311 -0.97 10.06 -4.71
C ASN A 311 -1.67 10.36 -6.05
N TYR A 312 -2.90 9.91 -6.26
CA TYR A 312 -3.61 10.09 -7.54
C TYR A 312 -4.00 11.54 -7.79
N MET A 313 -4.22 12.34 -6.75
CA MET A 313 -4.39 13.78 -6.89
C MET A 313 -3.17 14.42 -7.53
N VAL A 314 -1.98 14.12 -7.00
CA VAL A 314 -0.72 14.75 -7.45
C VAL A 314 -0.23 14.14 -8.76
N THR A 315 -0.26 12.80 -8.88
CA THR A 315 0.33 12.13 -10.04
C THR A 315 -0.57 12.07 -11.27
N SER A 316 -1.87 11.94 -11.08
CA SER A 316 -2.81 11.62 -12.16
C SER A 316 -3.77 12.75 -12.50
N TYR A 317 -4.24 13.49 -11.50
CA TYR A 317 -5.23 14.55 -11.71
C TYR A 317 -4.59 15.92 -11.95
N LEU A 318 -3.55 16.26 -11.20
CA LEU A 318 -2.97 17.61 -11.19
C LEU A 318 -2.53 18.13 -12.57
N PRO A 319 -1.89 17.32 -13.47
CA PRO A 319 -1.54 17.78 -14.81
C PRO A 319 -2.77 18.24 -15.60
N THR A 320 -3.82 17.42 -15.58
CA THR A 320 -5.08 17.70 -16.28
C THR A 320 -5.84 18.87 -15.64
N TYR A 321 -5.82 19.00 -14.32
CA TYR A 321 -6.40 20.14 -13.62
C TYR A 321 -5.74 21.46 -14.06
N MET A 322 -4.40 21.52 -14.11
CA MET A 322 -3.71 22.72 -14.54
C MET A 322 -3.98 23.04 -16.02
N SER A 323 -3.97 22.05 -16.90
CA SER A 323 -4.18 22.30 -18.33
C SER A 323 -5.65 22.52 -18.70
N SER A 324 -6.57 21.69 -18.22
CA SER A 324 -7.96 21.71 -18.64
C SER A 324 -8.85 22.65 -17.82
N THR A 325 -8.52 22.85 -16.52
CA THR A 325 -9.33 23.71 -15.63
C THR A 325 -8.75 25.11 -15.54
N LEU A 326 -7.42 25.22 -15.36
CA LEU A 326 -6.77 26.52 -15.19
C LEU A 326 -6.29 27.14 -16.53
N GLY A 327 -6.31 26.38 -17.63
CA GLY A 327 -5.91 26.86 -18.95
C GLY A 327 -4.39 27.02 -19.15
N GLU A 328 -3.58 26.42 -18.27
CA GLU A 328 -2.13 26.43 -18.42
C GLU A 328 -1.68 25.58 -19.62
N PRO A 329 -0.57 25.92 -20.27
CA PRO A 329 -0.02 25.09 -21.34
C PRO A 329 0.21 23.65 -20.87
N GLU A 330 -0.19 22.67 -21.69
CA GLU A 330 -0.10 21.24 -21.35
C GLU A 330 1.34 20.82 -21.00
N THR A 331 2.33 21.31 -21.79
CA THR A 331 3.76 21.04 -21.54
C THR A 331 4.21 21.60 -20.20
N THR A 332 3.78 22.83 -19.83
CA THR A 332 4.10 23.44 -18.53
C THR A 332 3.51 22.63 -17.38
N SER A 333 2.25 22.24 -17.50
CA SER A 333 1.54 21.41 -16.50
C SER A 333 2.24 20.06 -16.28
N GLN A 334 2.64 19.41 -17.37
CA GLN A 334 3.38 18.14 -17.34
C GLN A 334 4.78 18.30 -16.70
N LEU A 335 5.53 19.37 -17.06
CA LEU A 335 6.85 19.65 -16.49
C LEU A 335 6.80 19.92 -14.98
N LEU A 336 5.80 20.66 -14.50
CA LEU A 336 5.62 20.95 -13.08
C LEU A 336 5.35 19.66 -12.28
N VAL A 337 4.51 18.79 -12.80
CA VAL A 337 4.23 17.50 -12.17
C VAL A 337 5.44 16.56 -12.27
N LEU A 338 6.14 16.52 -13.39
CA LEU A 338 7.39 15.75 -13.52
C LEU A 338 8.43 16.20 -12.48
N GLY A 339 8.63 17.51 -12.33
CA GLY A 339 9.51 18.07 -11.29
C GLY A 339 9.09 17.65 -9.88
N THR A 340 7.79 17.63 -9.62
CA THR A 340 7.23 17.15 -8.33
C THR A 340 7.51 15.66 -8.13
N MET A 341 7.35 14.82 -9.16
CA MET A 341 7.65 13.38 -9.06
C MET A 341 9.14 13.14 -8.80
N LEU A 342 10.03 13.87 -9.49
CA LEU A 342 11.46 13.79 -9.25
C LEU A 342 11.84 14.22 -7.83
N LEU A 343 11.19 15.25 -7.27
CA LEU A 343 11.34 15.64 -5.87
C LEU A 343 10.93 14.49 -4.92
N VAL A 344 9.80 13.84 -5.19
CA VAL A 344 9.34 12.68 -4.39
C VAL A 344 10.35 11.53 -4.50
N VAL A 345 10.80 11.18 -5.69
CA VAL A 345 11.83 10.14 -5.93
C VAL A 345 13.09 10.42 -5.11
N LEU A 346 13.54 11.67 -5.07
CA LEU A 346 14.75 12.07 -4.34
C LEU A 346 14.60 11.91 -2.81
N LEU A 347 13.41 12.15 -2.28
CA LEU A 347 13.19 12.23 -0.82
C LEU A 347 12.60 10.96 -0.21
N ILE A 348 11.94 10.10 -0.99
CA ILE A 348 11.12 9.00 -0.49
C ILE A 348 11.92 8.01 0.39
N THR A 349 13.14 7.65 -0.01
CA THR A 349 13.98 6.72 0.77
C THR A 349 14.52 7.38 2.04
N THR A 350 14.72 8.69 2.02
CA THR A 350 15.13 9.48 3.20
C THR A 350 13.99 9.52 4.22
N VAL A 351 12.74 9.72 3.78
CA VAL A 351 11.56 9.67 4.65
C VAL A 351 11.36 8.25 5.18
N GLY A 352 11.55 7.22 4.35
CA GLY A 352 11.52 5.83 4.79
C GLY A 352 12.52 5.56 5.93
N ARG A 353 13.78 6.06 5.80
CA ARG A 353 14.81 5.98 6.86
C ARG A 353 14.44 6.79 8.10
N THR A 354 13.85 7.96 7.92
CA THR A 354 13.38 8.83 9.03
C THR A 354 12.27 8.13 9.81
N SER A 355 11.35 7.45 9.12
CA SER A 355 10.28 6.68 9.74
C SER A 355 10.78 5.50 10.59
N ASP A 356 11.92 4.91 10.24
CA ASP A 356 12.56 3.87 11.06
C ASP A 356 13.15 4.43 12.38
N ARG A 357 13.54 5.72 12.41
CA ARG A 357 14.14 6.39 13.60
C ARG A 357 13.09 7.05 14.49
N TRP A 358 12.19 7.83 13.91
CA TRP A 358 11.21 8.63 14.65
C TRP A 358 9.90 7.87 14.90
N GLY A 359 9.66 6.82 14.16
CA GLY A 359 8.42 6.06 14.17
C GLY A 359 7.56 6.38 12.93
N ARG A 360 6.75 5.41 12.56
CA ARG A 360 5.86 5.51 11.40
C ARG A 360 4.61 6.32 11.72
N ARG A 361 4.07 6.11 12.93
CA ARG A 361 2.91 6.86 13.41
C ARG A 361 3.15 8.37 13.44
N PRO A 362 4.25 8.91 14.02
CA PRO A 362 4.53 10.35 13.99
C PRO A 362 4.65 10.93 12.58
N VAL A 363 5.27 10.20 11.64
CA VAL A 363 5.41 10.66 10.24
C VAL A 363 4.05 10.75 9.55
N PHE A 364 3.20 9.73 9.68
CA PHE A 364 1.82 9.77 9.17
C PHE A 364 0.99 10.89 9.80
N MET A 365 1.10 11.08 11.13
CA MET A 365 0.39 12.15 11.84
C MET A 365 0.82 13.53 11.34
N ALA A 366 2.13 13.80 11.30
CA ALA A 366 2.66 15.08 10.83
C ALA A 366 2.25 15.35 9.39
N GLY A 367 2.35 14.34 8.51
CA GLY A 367 1.89 14.44 7.12
C GLY A 367 0.39 14.73 7.01
N SER A 368 -0.47 14.05 7.81
CA SER A 368 -1.92 14.27 7.80
C SER A 368 -2.30 15.67 8.26
N VAL A 369 -1.72 16.14 9.38
CA VAL A 369 -1.95 17.51 9.89
C VAL A 369 -1.47 18.54 8.87
N ALA A 370 -0.28 18.35 8.30
CA ALA A 370 0.26 19.21 7.27
C ALA A 370 -0.61 19.21 5.99
N LEU A 371 -1.16 18.05 5.58
CA LEU A 371 -2.06 17.98 4.42
C LEU A 371 -3.34 18.78 4.65
N ILE A 372 -3.95 18.68 5.83
CA ILE A 372 -5.15 19.46 6.19
C ILE A 372 -4.84 20.97 6.16
N ALA A 373 -3.68 21.38 6.68
CA ALA A 373 -3.33 22.79 6.78
C ALA A 373 -2.86 23.40 5.44
N LEU A 374 -2.12 22.63 4.64
CA LEU A 374 -1.39 23.13 3.47
C LEU A 374 -2.04 22.81 2.13
N ALA A 375 -3.06 21.92 2.05
CA ALA A 375 -3.70 21.60 0.78
C ALA A 375 -4.34 22.86 0.14
N ALA A 376 -5.12 23.64 0.88
CA ALA A 376 -5.73 24.84 0.36
C ALA A 376 -4.68 25.92 -0.02
N PRO A 377 -3.70 26.27 0.80
CA PRO A 377 -2.59 27.14 0.40
C PRO A 377 -1.83 26.67 -0.85
N ALA A 378 -1.57 25.36 -0.98
CA ALA A 378 -0.89 24.79 -2.14
C ALA A 378 -1.70 24.99 -3.43
N PHE A 379 -3.01 24.73 -3.41
CA PHE A 379 -3.88 24.97 -4.56
C PHE A 379 -4.07 26.46 -4.87
N LEU A 380 -4.07 27.34 -3.86
CA LEU A 380 -4.05 28.79 -4.07
C LEU A 380 -2.77 29.24 -4.81
N LEU A 381 -1.61 28.65 -4.49
CA LEU A 381 -0.37 28.88 -5.23
C LEU A 381 -0.43 28.35 -6.66
N ILE A 382 -0.97 27.14 -6.87
CA ILE A 382 -1.09 26.52 -8.19
C ILE A 382 -1.97 27.34 -9.13
N ARG A 383 -2.97 28.02 -8.61
CA ARG A 383 -3.89 28.88 -9.38
C ARG A 383 -3.30 30.26 -9.75
N GLN A 384 -2.14 30.61 -9.22
CA GLN A 384 -1.47 31.84 -9.62
C GLN A 384 -0.84 31.65 -11.01
N GLY A 385 -0.86 32.68 -11.81
CA GLY A 385 -0.20 32.67 -13.11
C GLY A 385 1.33 32.54 -13.00
N GLY A 386 1.97 32.12 -14.09
CA GLY A 386 3.41 31.94 -14.18
C GLY A 386 3.88 30.54 -13.76
N ILE A 387 5.19 30.37 -13.56
CA ILE A 387 5.78 29.05 -13.31
C ILE A 387 6.15 28.87 -11.82
N LEU A 388 6.64 29.92 -11.15
CA LEU A 388 7.28 29.81 -9.83
C LEU A 388 6.28 29.46 -8.73
N LEU A 389 5.13 30.14 -8.67
CA LEU A 389 4.13 29.90 -7.64
C LEU A 389 3.43 28.55 -7.82
N PRO A 390 2.98 28.15 -9.05
CA PRO A 390 2.50 26.80 -9.28
C PRO A 390 3.55 25.72 -8.95
N ALA A 391 4.82 25.91 -9.29
CA ALA A 391 5.90 24.98 -8.93
C ALA A 391 6.03 24.82 -7.41
N LEU A 392 5.94 25.92 -6.66
CA LEU A 392 5.98 25.87 -5.19
C LEU A 392 4.77 25.13 -4.62
N GLY A 393 3.57 25.39 -5.13
CA GLY A 393 2.34 24.66 -4.73
C GLY A 393 2.45 23.15 -5.01
N CYS A 394 2.92 22.78 -6.20
CA CYS A 394 3.17 21.38 -6.57
C CYS A 394 4.24 20.74 -5.67
N ALA A 395 5.33 21.44 -5.38
CA ALA A 395 6.39 20.97 -4.49
C ALA A 395 5.87 20.73 -3.06
N VAL A 396 5.01 21.60 -2.53
CA VAL A 396 4.35 21.40 -1.23
C VAL A 396 3.53 20.11 -1.26
N LEU A 397 2.69 19.90 -2.28
CA LEU A 397 1.91 18.65 -2.41
C LEU A 397 2.81 17.41 -2.52
N GLY A 398 3.93 17.49 -3.25
CA GLY A 398 4.93 16.42 -3.34
C GLY A 398 5.58 16.10 -2.00
N LEU A 399 5.94 17.13 -1.19
CA LEU A 399 6.48 16.95 0.16
C LEU A 399 5.48 16.30 1.12
N LEU A 400 4.19 16.60 0.98
CA LEU A 400 3.14 15.95 1.75
C LEU A 400 2.96 14.49 1.34
N LEU A 401 2.96 14.23 0.04
CA LEU A 401 2.85 12.88 -0.53
C LEU A 401 3.98 11.97 -0.07
N VAL A 402 5.22 12.48 -0.04
CA VAL A 402 6.39 11.65 0.31
C VAL A 402 6.34 11.15 1.76
N CYS A 403 5.66 11.86 2.68
CA CYS A 403 5.45 11.40 4.05
C CYS A 403 4.66 10.08 4.08
N PHE A 404 3.65 9.96 3.24
CA PHE A 404 2.80 8.76 3.17
C PHE A 404 3.47 7.66 2.36
N ALA A 405 3.96 7.97 1.18
CA ALA A 405 4.62 7.04 0.28
C ALA A 405 5.86 6.38 0.92
N GLY A 406 6.72 7.17 1.57
CA GLY A 406 7.93 6.66 2.23
C GLY A 406 7.67 5.74 3.43
N THR A 407 6.44 5.71 3.95
CA THR A 407 6.10 4.95 5.16
C THR A 407 5.07 3.84 4.93
N ALA A 408 4.26 3.91 3.87
CA ALA A 408 3.14 2.99 3.62
C ALA A 408 3.59 1.54 3.50
N ALA A 409 4.55 1.24 2.61
CA ALA A 409 5.01 -0.12 2.31
C ALA A 409 5.57 -0.86 3.53
N SER A 410 6.05 -0.15 4.54
CA SER A 410 6.54 -0.74 5.79
C SER A 410 5.49 -0.82 6.89
N THR A 411 4.50 0.06 6.87
CA THR A 411 3.46 0.19 7.90
C THR A 411 2.32 -0.79 7.67
N LEU A 412 1.79 -0.85 6.45
CA LEU A 412 0.58 -1.61 6.11
C LEU A 412 0.73 -3.12 6.40
N PRO A 413 1.80 -3.82 5.97
CA PRO A 413 1.94 -5.24 6.30
C PRO A 413 2.18 -5.52 7.78
N ALA A 414 2.75 -4.56 8.53
CA ALA A 414 3.00 -4.71 9.97
C ALA A 414 1.73 -4.66 10.83
N LEU A 415 0.59 -4.23 10.28
CA LEU A 415 -0.71 -4.21 10.96
C LEU A 415 -1.24 -5.62 11.22
N PHE A 416 -1.00 -6.55 10.31
CA PHE A 416 -1.61 -7.87 10.30
C PHE A 416 -0.65 -8.96 10.80
N PRO A 417 -1.16 -10.00 11.49
CA PRO A 417 -0.36 -11.16 11.86
C PRO A 417 0.04 -11.95 10.61
N THR A 418 1.20 -12.62 10.64
CA THR A 418 1.81 -13.32 9.50
C THR A 418 0.81 -14.23 8.76
N ARG A 419 0.02 -14.99 9.50
CA ARG A 419 -0.98 -15.93 8.97
C ARG A 419 -2.03 -15.28 8.07
N LEU A 420 -2.45 -14.04 8.38
CA LEU A 420 -3.51 -13.32 7.69
C LEU A 420 -2.99 -12.13 6.85
N ARG A 421 -1.69 -11.80 6.96
CA ARG A 421 -1.09 -10.55 6.45
C ARG A 421 -1.37 -10.34 4.97
N TYR A 422 -1.02 -11.30 4.12
CA TYR A 422 -1.20 -11.16 2.68
C TYR A 422 -2.68 -10.98 2.30
N GLY A 423 -3.56 -11.87 2.77
CA GLY A 423 -4.99 -11.82 2.43
C GLY A 423 -5.69 -10.57 2.96
N ALA A 424 -5.47 -10.23 4.24
CA ALA A 424 -6.10 -9.08 4.87
C ALA A 424 -5.60 -7.74 4.27
N LEU A 425 -4.29 -7.64 4.02
CA LEU A 425 -3.72 -6.47 3.36
C LEU A 425 -4.22 -6.34 1.92
N SER A 426 -4.25 -7.42 1.15
CA SER A 426 -4.74 -7.42 -0.23
C SER A 426 -6.19 -6.93 -0.30
N ILE A 427 -7.06 -7.43 0.57
CA ILE A 427 -8.47 -7.02 0.63
C ILE A 427 -8.59 -5.54 1.01
N ALA A 428 -7.99 -5.14 2.14
CA ALA A 428 -8.08 -3.78 2.64
C ALA A 428 -7.50 -2.76 1.63
N PHE A 429 -6.35 -3.08 1.03
CA PHE A 429 -5.68 -2.25 0.04
C PHE A 429 -6.51 -2.11 -1.24
N ASN A 430 -6.93 -3.23 -1.86
CA ASN A 430 -7.66 -3.18 -3.12
C ASN A 430 -9.03 -2.52 -2.98
N ILE A 431 -9.78 -2.78 -1.91
CA ILE A 431 -11.05 -2.09 -1.66
C ILE A 431 -10.82 -0.59 -1.51
N SER A 432 -9.84 -0.17 -0.71
CA SER A 432 -9.58 1.24 -0.48
C SER A 432 -9.06 1.95 -1.74
N VAL A 433 -8.13 1.34 -2.48
CA VAL A 433 -7.61 1.91 -3.75
C VAL A 433 -8.70 2.00 -4.79
N SER A 434 -9.55 0.97 -4.91
CA SER A 434 -10.64 0.96 -5.88
C SER A 434 -11.67 2.04 -5.61
N LEU A 435 -12.09 2.18 -4.35
CA LEU A 435 -13.16 3.11 -3.98
C LEU A 435 -12.69 4.56 -3.86
N PHE A 436 -11.46 4.80 -3.44
CA PHE A 436 -10.99 6.14 -3.09
C PHE A 436 -9.78 6.60 -3.91
N GLY A 437 -8.85 5.69 -4.23
CA GLY A 437 -7.64 6.03 -4.96
C GLY A 437 -7.90 6.26 -6.45
N GLY A 438 -8.16 5.19 -7.17
CA GLY A 438 -8.36 5.23 -8.63
C GLY A 438 -9.55 6.05 -9.09
N THR A 439 -10.53 6.29 -8.20
CA THR A 439 -11.68 7.16 -8.46
C THR A 439 -11.43 8.63 -8.14
N THR A 440 -10.31 8.99 -7.49
CA THR A 440 -9.98 10.38 -7.13
C THR A 440 -10.04 11.34 -8.33
N PRO A 441 -9.39 11.05 -9.49
CA PRO A 441 -9.47 11.95 -10.64
C PRO A 441 -10.90 12.11 -11.17
N LEU A 442 -11.68 11.03 -11.20
CA LEU A 442 -13.08 11.05 -11.64
C LEU A 442 -13.97 11.92 -10.74
N PHE A 443 -13.94 11.66 -9.43
CA PHE A 443 -14.75 12.42 -8.49
C PHE A 443 -14.35 13.90 -8.47
N THR A 444 -13.05 14.18 -8.49
CA THR A 444 -12.56 15.54 -8.42
C THR A 444 -12.89 16.31 -9.70
N SER A 445 -12.68 15.73 -10.88
CA SER A 445 -13.03 16.37 -12.16
C SER A 445 -14.55 16.56 -12.30
N GLY A 446 -15.34 15.56 -11.92
CA GLY A 446 -16.80 15.64 -11.96
C GLY A 446 -17.37 16.70 -11.01
N LEU A 447 -16.82 16.83 -9.81
CA LEU A 447 -17.23 17.86 -8.85
C LEU A 447 -16.80 19.28 -9.30
N VAL A 448 -15.62 19.43 -9.90
CA VAL A 448 -15.17 20.71 -10.48
C VAL A 448 -16.10 21.12 -11.62
N GLU A 449 -16.39 20.19 -12.54
CA GLU A 449 -17.30 20.45 -13.67
C GLU A 449 -18.72 20.80 -13.20
N ALA A 450 -19.27 20.08 -12.21
CA ALA A 450 -20.62 20.29 -11.72
C ALA A 450 -20.79 21.56 -10.89
N THR A 451 -19.75 21.97 -10.14
CA THR A 451 -19.83 23.11 -9.20
C THR A 451 -19.19 24.38 -9.71
N GLY A 452 -18.33 24.32 -10.72
CA GLY A 452 -17.49 25.41 -11.17
C GLY A 452 -16.45 25.85 -10.13
N ASN A 453 -16.25 25.07 -9.06
CA ASN A 453 -15.35 25.45 -7.97
C ASN A 453 -13.98 24.78 -8.14
N GLU A 454 -12.98 25.55 -8.53
CA GLU A 454 -11.61 25.10 -8.74
C GLU A 454 -10.87 24.69 -7.44
N MET A 455 -11.43 24.98 -6.25
CA MET A 455 -10.83 24.57 -4.97
C MET A 455 -11.28 23.18 -4.50
N VAL A 456 -12.16 22.50 -5.22
CA VAL A 456 -12.61 21.12 -4.90
C VAL A 456 -11.45 20.16 -4.64
N PRO A 457 -10.36 20.14 -5.43
CA PRO A 457 -9.23 19.24 -5.20
C PRO A 457 -8.58 19.45 -3.82
N ALA A 458 -8.45 20.70 -3.38
CA ALA A 458 -7.92 21.04 -2.07
C ALA A 458 -8.81 20.50 -0.93
N TYR A 459 -10.12 20.72 -1.03
CA TYR A 459 -11.08 20.22 -0.03
C TYR A 459 -11.11 18.70 0.03
N TYR A 460 -11.01 18.04 -1.13
CA TYR A 460 -10.95 16.58 -1.21
C TYR A 460 -9.71 16.02 -0.48
N LEU A 461 -8.53 16.66 -0.66
CA LEU A 461 -7.31 16.31 0.08
C LEU A 461 -7.44 16.58 1.59
N MET A 462 -8.07 17.68 1.99
CA MET A 462 -8.29 17.97 3.41
C MET A 462 -9.17 16.91 4.08
N VAL A 463 -10.24 16.47 3.42
CA VAL A 463 -11.10 15.37 3.91
C VAL A 463 -10.30 14.07 4.02
N ALA A 464 -9.50 13.73 3.01
CA ALA A 464 -8.62 12.56 3.07
C ALA A 464 -7.61 12.68 4.23
N GLY A 465 -7.08 13.88 4.46
CA GLY A 465 -6.20 14.21 5.59
C GLY A 465 -6.86 13.94 6.94
N VAL A 466 -8.11 14.35 7.13
CA VAL A 466 -8.88 14.11 8.36
C VAL A 466 -9.10 12.61 8.59
N ILE A 467 -9.54 11.87 7.56
CA ILE A 467 -9.75 10.41 7.64
C ILE A 467 -8.43 9.70 7.98
N GLY A 468 -7.34 10.09 7.31
CA GLY A 468 -6.00 9.56 7.57
C GLY A 468 -5.48 9.88 8.98
N LEU A 469 -5.74 11.08 9.49
CA LEU A 469 -5.37 11.50 10.85
C LEU A 469 -6.10 10.63 11.89
N VAL A 470 -7.41 10.39 11.70
CA VAL A 470 -8.20 9.50 12.56
C VAL A 470 -7.63 8.08 12.53
N ALA A 471 -7.38 7.54 11.33
CA ALA A 471 -6.78 6.21 11.20
C ALA A 471 -5.40 6.12 11.88
N THR A 472 -4.58 7.16 11.73
CA THR A 472 -3.24 7.23 12.34
C THR A 472 -3.32 7.35 13.87
N PHE A 473 -4.35 7.99 14.41
CA PHE A 473 -4.54 8.10 15.86
C PHE A 473 -4.67 6.71 16.50
N PHE A 474 -5.36 5.79 15.86
CA PHE A 474 -5.51 4.40 16.31
C PHE A 474 -4.35 3.49 15.87
N LEU A 475 -3.44 3.97 15.03
CA LEU A 475 -2.27 3.22 14.60
C LEU A 475 -1.31 2.98 15.77
N HIS A 476 -0.97 1.73 16.03
CA HIS A 476 0.10 1.37 16.96
C HIS A 476 1.46 1.50 16.27
N GLU A 477 2.44 2.06 16.99
CA GLU A 477 3.79 2.17 16.45
C GLU A 477 4.40 0.81 16.13
N THR A 478 4.94 0.69 14.92
CA THR A 478 5.49 -0.56 14.37
C THR A 478 6.99 -0.47 14.05
N ALA A 479 7.62 0.71 14.15
CA ALA A 479 9.03 0.90 13.83
C ALA A 479 9.92 0.13 14.80
N GLY A 480 10.92 -0.57 14.26
CA GLY A 480 11.89 -1.34 15.02
C GLY A 480 11.31 -2.52 15.81
N ARG A 481 10.05 -2.90 15.55
CA ARG A 481 9.38 -4.03 16.21
C ARG A 481 9.28 -5.22 15.27
N PRO A 482 9.36 -6.45 15.79
CA PRO A 482 9.07 -7.65 15.02
C PRO A 482 7.66 -7.58 14.43
N LEU A 483 7.48 -8.14 13.24
CA LEU A 483 6.16 -8.30 12.66
C LEU A 483 5.29 -9.19 13.54
N ARG A 484 3.99 -8.88 13.64
CA ARG A 484 3.05 -9.68 14.42
C ARG A 484 3.05 -11.13 13.91
N GLY A 485 3.35 -12.08 14.79
CA GLY A 485 3.39 -13.52 14.46
C GLY A 485 4.71 -14.01 13.84
N SER A 486 5.73 -13.14 13.74
CA SER A 486 7.10 -13.52 13.32
C SER A 486 8.09 -13.25 14.45
N GLY A 487 9.22 -13.96 14.44
CA GLY A 487 10.36 -13.64 15.29
C GLY A 487 11.04 -12.33 14.89
N PRO A 488 11.95 -11.80 15.74
CA PRO A 488 12.74 -10.63 15.40
C PRO A 488 13.69 -10.91 14.22
N MET A 489 13.89 -9.87 13.39
CA MET A 489 14.80 -9.94 12.24
C MET A 489 15.90 -8.89 12.39
N VAL A 490 17.16 -9.32 12.25
CA VAL A 490 18.36 -8.50 12.43
C VAL A 490 19.32 -8.66 11.25
N GLU A 491 20.27 -7.71 11.12
CA GLU A 491 21.23 -7.71 9.99
C GLU A 491 22.43 -8.62 10.22
N THR A 492 22.87 -8.76 11.49
CA THR A 492 24.09 -9.50 11.79
C THR A 492 23.89 -10.48 12.96
N PRO A 493 24.72 -11.55 13.02
CA PRO A 493 24.69 -12.50 14.14
C PRO A 493 24.98 -11.84 15.50
N GLU A 494 25.83 -10.78 15.51
CA GLU A 494 26.13 -10.02 16.73
C GLU A 494 24.88 -9.33 17.27
N GLN A 495 24.08 -8.71 16.39
CA GLN A 495 22.81 -8.10 16.75
C GLN A 495 21.80 -9.13 17.29
N ALA A 496 21.81 -10.36 16.74
CA ALA A 496 20.99 -11.46 17.25
C ALA A 496 21.37 -11.81 18.69
N ARG A 497 22.66 -12.04 18.96
CA ARG A 497 23.17 -12.33 20.30
C ARG A 497 22.86 -11.20 21.29
N GLU A 498 23.06 -9.95 20.90
CA GLU A 498 22.77 -8.79 21.73
C GLU A 498 21.26 -8.71 22.06
N LEU A 499 20.39 -8.93 21.06
CA LEU A 499 18.94 -8.92 21.25
C LEU A 499 18.48 -10.03 22.18
N VAL A 500 19.00 -11.24 22.04
CA VAL A 500 18.76 -12.37 22.93
C VAL A 500 19.19 -12.04 24.37
N ALA A 501 20.41 -11.53 24.56
CA ALA A 501 20.92 -11.14 25.87
C ALA A 501 20.05 -10.05 26.54
N ARG A 502 19.69 -9.00 25.79
CA ARG A 502 18.80 -7.93 26.26
C ARG A 502 17.40 -8.46 26.62
N SER A 503 16.84 -9.38 25.82
CA SER A 503 15.53 -9.97 26.08
C SER A 503 15.50 -10.80 27.37
N ARG A 504 16.54 -11.61 27.60
CA ARG A 504 16.72 -12.40 28.82
C ARG A 504 16.84 -11.50 30.05
N THR A 505 17.66 -10.44 29.98
CA THR A 505 17.84 -9.46 31.08
C THR A 505 16.52 -8.71 31.37
N ALA A 506 15.75 -8.32 30.33
CA ALA A 506 14.47 -7.64 30.50
C ALA A 506 13.39 -8.56 31.09
N ALA A 507 13.34 -9.83 30.66
CA ALA A 507 12.43 -10.84 31.20
C ALA A 507 12.78 -11.17 32.66
N GLY A 508 14.08 -11.26 33.01
CA GLY A 508 14.56 -11.49 34.36
C GLY A 508 14.21 -10.32 35.31
N ARG A 509 14.42 -9.07 34.88
CA ARG A 509 13.99 -7.87 35.63
C ARG A 509 12.49 -7.87 35.89
N GLN A 510 11.67 -8.11 34.87
CA GLN A 510 10.23 -8.16 35.01
C GLN A 510 9.77 -9.29 35.93
N ALA A 511 10.37 -10.48 35.86
CA ALA A 511 10.07 -11.59 36.76
C ALA A 511 10.38 -11.22 38.21
N ARG A 512 11.52 -10.56 38.46
CA ARG A 512 11.91 -10.05 39.78
C ARG A 512 10.90 -9.01 40.32
N ASP A 513 10.48 -8.07 39.48
CA ASP A 513 9.51 -7.03 39.85
C ASP A 513 8.15 -7.63 40.18
N VAL A 514 7.69 -8.60 39.38
CA VAL A 514 6.44 -9.35 39.65
C VAL A 514 6.56 -10.09 40.98
N TRP A 515 7.69 -10.79 41.21
CA TRP A 515 7.94 -11.53 42.46
C TRP A 515 7.96 -10.61 43.68
N LEU A 516 8.62 -9.45 43.58
CA LEU A 516 8.65 -8.45 44.66
C LEU A 516 7.25 -7.92 45.00
N ARG A 517 6.43 -7.61 43.96
CA ARG A 517 5.04 -7.16 44.16
C ARG A 517 4.18 -8.25 44.81
N VAL A 518 4.27 -9.48 44.31
CA VAL A 518 3.57 -10.63 44.91
C VAL A 518 4.00 -10.83 46.36
N ARG A 519 5.31 -10.82 46.64
CA ARG A 519 5.84 -10.94 47.99
C ARG A 519 5.35 -9.85 48.94
N ASN A 520 5.27 -8.59 48.47
CA ASN A 520 4.79 -7.48 49.30
C ASN A 520 3.28 -7.58 49.58
N LEU A 521 2.49 -8.12 48.64
CA LEU A 521 1.07 -8.42 48.88
C LEU A 521 0.85 -9.51 49.92
N TRP A 522 1.75 -10.52 50.01
CA TRP A 522 1.68 -11.60 50.99
C TRP A 522 2.18 -11.18 52.39
N ARG A 523 3.00 -10.10 52.47
CA ARG A 523 3.55 -9.64 53.77
C ARG A 523 2.62 -8.74 54.55
N GLY A 524 1.47 -8.27 53.99
CA GLY A 524 0.52 -7.41 54.71
C GLY A 524 1.09 -6.03 55.12
N PRO A 525 0.28 -5.03 55.39
CA PRO A 525 0.75 -3.71 55.80
C PRO A 525 1.33 -3.64 57.23
N ASP A 526 1.35 -4.75 57.99
CA ASP A 526 1.86 -4.78 59.39
C ASP A 526 2.95 -5.85 59.54
N ARG A 527 4.18 -5.51 59.25
CA ARG A 527 5.42 -5.91 59.96
C ARG A 527 6.62 -5.12 59.47
#